data_d28951f53552a07077f78d8b2fbe3a9e
#
_entry.id   d28951f53552a07077f78d8b2fbe3a9e
#
_cell.length_a   1.000
_cell.length_b   1.000
_cell.length_c   1.000
_cell.angle_alpha   90.00
_cell.angle_beta   90.00
_cell.angle_gamma   90.00
#
_symmetry.space_group_name_H-M   'P 1'
#
loop_
_entity.id
_entity.type
_entity.pdbx_description
1 polymer ?
#
loop_
_entity_poly.entity_id
_entity_poly.type
_entity_poly.pdbx_seq_one_letter_code
_entity_poly.pdbx_strand_id
1 'polypeptide(L)'
;MKACLSICLLISAVCWSQTTPDPKAAPAKKPTAATAAKPAAAAGPSRPTAIIETTAGKLTCTLFPDIAPIGVANFIGLAQGTKDWTNPISHAKKHGVPLYDGTIFHRVIPDFMIQGGDPAGTGSGDVGFEFKNETSPTMKFDRPGRLAYANAGPGTNGSQFFITEVAYPSLNGGYTLFGQCDEPSIALVKQIARMGRDANDKPYRPVKITHIVISKAGAPAAKPSAATAAKPAVKKPAAPATAPK
;
A
#
# COMPACT_ATOMS: atom_id res chain seq x y z
N MET A 1 61.06 -25.52 9.45
CA MET A 1 61.48 -25.32 10.85
C MET A 1 60.24 -25.08 11.65
N LYS A 2 59.75 -26.10 12.38
CA LYS A 2 59.72 -26.31 13.83
C LYS A 2 59.02 -25.14 14.53
N ALA A 3 58.00 -25.24 15.39
CA ALA A 3 57.62 -26.35 16.28
C ALA A 3 56.17 -26.25 16.71
N CYS A 4 55.56 -27.40 16.95
CA CYS A 4 54.41 -27.68 17.79
C CYS A 4 54.57 -27.16 19.24
N LEU A 5 53.48 -26.79 19.88
CA LEU A 5 53.31 -27.11 21.30
C LEU A 5 51.81 -27.34 21.62
N SER A 6 51.52 -28.59 21.91
CA SER A 6 50.32 -29.08 22.60
C SER A 6 50.53 -28.92 24.11
N ILE A 7 49.49 -28.52 24.84
CA ILE A 7 49.36 -28.83 26.27
C ILE A 7 47.94 -29.23 26.59
N CYS A 8 47.88 -30.38 27.28
CA CYS A 8 46.76 -31.20 27.71
C CYS A 8 45.96 -30.63 28.89
N LEU A 9 44.71 -31.08 28.95
CA LEU A 9 43.92 -31.66 30.05
C LEU A 9 44.00 -31.06 31.45
N LEU A 10 42.84 -30.80 32.04
CA LEU A 10 42.42 -31.41 33.30
C LEU A 10 40.91 -31.37 33.50
N ILE A 11 40.37 -32.55 33.70
CA ILE A 11 38.99 -32.91 34.05
C ILE A 11 38.84 -32.70 35.56
N SER A 12 37.73 -32.14 36.02
CA SER A 12 37.26 -32.32 37.39
C SER A 12 35.73 -32.46 37.39
N ALA A 13 35.33 -33.72 37.54
CA ALA A 13 33.98 -34.14 37.88
C ALA A 13 33.75 -33.96 39.39
N VAL A 14 32.67 -33.30 39.76
CA VAL A 14 32.13 -33.37 41.13
C VAL A 14 30.71 -33.89 41.04
N CYS A 15 30.59 -35.12 41.50
CA CYS A 15 29.35 -35.84 41.72
C CYS A 15 28.83 -35.47 43.12
N TRP A 16 27.58 -35.05 43.25
CA TRP A 16 26.90 -35.07 44.55
C TRP A 16 25.49 -35.61 44.44
N SER A 17 25.22 -36.45 45.39
CA SER A 17 24.21 -37.47 45.52
C SER A 17 22.82 -36.95 45.81
N GLN A 18 21.88 -37.81 45.45
CA GLN A 18 20.46 -37.80 45.69
C GLN A 18 20.05 -37.82 47.16
N THR A 19 18.95 -37.15 47.50
CA THR A 19 18.04 -37.61 48.53
C THR A 19 16.60 -37.21 48.17
N THR A 20 15.77 -38.19 47.91
CA THR A 20 14.32 -38.13 47.96
C THR A 20 13.86 -38.29 49.43
N PRO A 21 12.69 -37.74 49.80
CA PRO A 21 11.55 -38.62 50.12
C PRO A 21 10.19 -38.11 49.58
N ASP A 22 9.40 -39.02 49.08
CA ASP A 22 7.96 -39.05 48.89
C ASP A 22 7.23 -39.48 50.17
N PRO A 23 5.88 -39.56 50.21
CA PRO A 23 4.79 -38.74 49.71
C PRO A 23 3.74 -38.41 50.78
N LYS A 24 2.87 -37.41 50.58
CA LYS A 24 1.50 -37.51 51.16
C LYS A 24 0.50 -36.75 50.29
N ALA A 25 -0.40 -37.49 49.72
CA ALA A 25 -1.53 -37.03 48.93
C ALA A 25 -2.58 -36.28 49.78
N ALA A 26 -3.15 -35.23 49.21
CA ALA A 26 -4.47 -34.73 49.54
C ALA A 26 -5.11 -34.12 48.30
N PRO A 27 -6.47 -34.13 48.15
CA PRO A 27 -7.15 -34.24 46.87
C PRO A 27 -7.29 -32.92 46.10
N ALA A 28 -7.17 -33.05 44.78
CA ALA A 28 -7.30 -31.98 43.79
C ALA A 28 -8.67 -31.34 43.79
N LYS A 29 -8.74 -30.05 44.03
CA LYS A 29 -9.86 -29.19 43.58
C LYS A 29 -9.65 -28.86 42.13
N LYS A 30 -10.62 -29.27 41.30
CA LYS A 30 -10.74 -29.00 39.88
C LYS A 30 -10.74 -27.49 39.63
N PRO A 31 -9.82 -26.91 38.81
CA PRO A 31 -9.91 -25.50 38.44
C PRO A 31 -11.01 -25.37 37.39
N THR A 32 -11.99 -24.56 37.69
CA THR A 32 -12.98 -24.03 36.76
C THR A 32 -12.24 -23.32 35.62
N ALA A 33 -12.51 -23.70 34.38
CA ALA A 33 -11.98 -23.05 33.20
C ALA A 33 -12.45 -21.58 33.16
N ALA A 34 -11.57 -20.68 33.58
CA ALA A 34 -11.73 -19.27 33.27
C ALA A 34 -11.44 -19.11 31.76
N THR A 35 -12.47 -18.82 30.99
CA THR A 35 -12.37 -18.38 29.61
C THR A 35 -11.44 -17.19 29.58
N ALA A 36 -10.19 -17.40 29.12
CA ALA A 36 -9.25 -16.32 28.88
C ALA A 36 -9.80 -15.46 27.77
N ALA A 37 -10.38 -14.34 28.12
CA ALA A 37 -10.68 -13.27 27.18
C ALA A 37 -9.37 -12.93 26.46
N LYS A 38 -9.35 -13.11 25.14
CA LYS A 38 -8.27 -12.67 24.25
C LYS A 38 -8.03 -11.18 24.56
N PRO A 39 -6.79 -10.77 24.91
CA PRO A 39 -6.53 -9.36 25.15
C PRO A 39 -6.96 -8.58 23.92
N ALA A 40 -7.87 -7.64 24.07
CA ALA A 40 -8.17 -6.65 23.06
C ALA A 40 -6.83 -5.97 22.73
N ALA A 41 -6.34 -6.15 21.51
CA ALA A 41 -5.17 -5.46 21.03
C ALA A 41 -5.40 -3.97 21.32
N ALA A 42 -4.50 -3.35 22.09
CA ALA A 42 -4.54 -1.92 22.36
C ALA A 42 -4.71 -1.22 21.02
N ALA A 43 -5.78 -0.44 20.87
CA ALA A 43 -6.07 0.31 19.67
C ALA A 43 -4.88 1.25 19.44
N GLY A 44 -3.99 0.88 18.53
CA GLY A 44 -2.93 1.77 18.06
C GLY A 44 -3.52 3.04 17.50
N PRO A 45 -2.72 4.09 17.28
CA PRO A 45 -3.22 5.36 16.78
C PRO A 45 -4.12 5.13 15.56
N SER A 46 -5.30 5.72 15.64
CA SER A 46 -6.37 5.60 14.64
C SER A 46 -5.89 6.06 13.27
N ARG A 47 -5.52 5.11 12.39
CA ARG A 47 -4.94 5.38 11.07
C ARG A 47 -6.03 5.53 10.02
N PRO A 48 -6.03 6.59 9.21
CA PRO A 48 -7.00 6.75 8.13
C PRO A 48 -6.78 5.70 7.05
N THR A 49 -7.86 5.41 6.31
CA THR A 49 -7.85 4.48 5.18
C THR A 49 -8.18 5.25 3.90
N ALA A 50 -7.37 5.07 2.88
CA ALA A 50 -7.64 5.54 1.53
C ALA A 50 -8.26 4.40 0.70
N ILE A 51 -9.41 4.66 0.10
CA ILE A 51 -10.05 3.78 -0.88
C ILE A 51 -9.87 4.45 -2.24
N ILE A 52 -8.94 3.93 -3.03
CA ILE A 52 -8.64 4.40 -4.38
C ILE A 52 -9.56 3.64 -5.35
N GLU A 53 -10.60 4.30 -5.80
CA GLU A 53 -11.52 3.74 -6.78
C GLU A 53 -10.93 3.87 -8.18
N THR A 54 -10.94 2.78 -8.93
CA THR A 54 -10.34 2.73 -10.26
C THR A 54 -11.26 2.04 -11.26
N THR A 55 -10.95 2.19 -12.54
CA THR A 55 -11.67 1.49 -13.62
C THR A 55 -11.45 -0.03 -13.61
N ALA A 56 -10.47 -0.53 -12.83
CA ALA A 56 -10.18 -1.96 -12.69
C ALA A 56 -10.69 -2.55 -11.35
N GLY A 57 -11.10 -1.71 -10.40
CA GLY A 57 -11.53 -2.11 -9.06
C GLY A 57 -11.10 -1.12 -7.99
N LYS A 58 -11.19 -1.51 -6.73
CA LYS A 58 -10.86 -0.66 -5.57
C LYS A 58 -9.56 -1.14 -4.93
N LEU A 59 -8.69 -0.18 -4.58
CA LEU A 59 -7.49 -0.41 -3.79
C LEU A 59 -7.70 0.24 -2.41
N THR A 60 -7.65 -0.55 -1.36
CA THR A 60 -7.87 -0.11 0.03
C THR A 60 -6.54 -0.12 0.77
N CYS A 61 -6.08 1.04 1.21
CA CYS A 61 -4.78 1.19 1.84
C CYS A 61 -4.89 1.95 3.17
N THR A 62 -4.34 1.40 4.24
CA THR A 62 -4.18 2.08 5.53
C THR A 62 -3.02 3.05 5.44
N LEU A 63 -3.23 4.31 5.82
CA LEU A 63 -2.20 5.35 5.82
C LEU A 63 -1.48 5.44 7.16
N PHE A 64 -0.23 5.91 7.16
CA PHE A 64 0.65 5.95 8.33
C PHE A 64 1.06 7.38 8.70
N PRO A 65 0.15 8.21 9.27
CA PRO A 65 0.46 9.58 9.64
C PRO A 65 1.48 9.69 10.78
N ASP A 66 1.67 8.63 11.55
CA ASP A 66 2.68 8.49 12.59
C ASP A 66 4.10 8.27 12.01
N ILE A 67 4.21 7.82 10.76
CA ILE A 67 5.47 7.53 10.08
C ILE A 67 5.82 8.64 9.06
N ALA A 68 4.84 9.09 8.31
CA ALA A 68 4.99 10.09 7.25
C ALA A 68 3.88 11.15 7.34
N PRO A 69 3.89 12.01 8.37
CA PRO A 69 2.84 12.99 8.60
C PRO A 69 2.66 13.96 7.44
N ILE A 70 3.75 14.47 6.83
CA ILE A 70 3.68 15.39 5.69
C ILE A 70 3.14 14.66 4.45
N GLY A 71 3.65 13.47 4.16
CA GLY A 71 3.21 12.67 3.02
C GLY A 71 1.74 12.30 3.12
N VAL A 72 1.27 11.85 4.29
CA VAL A 72 -0.15 11.51 4.50
C VAL A 72 -1.04 12.74 4.38
N ALA A 73 -0.66 13.87 5.00
CA ALA A 73 -1.42 15.12 4.90
C ALA A 73 -1.48 15.62 3.45
N ASN A 74 -0.37 15.55 2.71
CA ASN A 74 -0.29 15.88 1.30
C ASN A 74 -1.22 15.00 0.46
N PHE A 75 -1.16 13.68 0.64
CA PHE A 75 -1.99 12.73 -0.11
C PHE A 75 -3.49 12.97 0.14
N ILE A 76 -3.88 13.13 1.41
CA ILE A 76 -5.27 13.41 1.80
C ILE A 76 -5.74 14.75 1.20
N GLY A 77 -4.92 15.79 1.34
CA GLY A 77 -5.24 17.12 0.83
C GLY A 77 -5.45 17.13 -0.68
N LEU A 78 -4.60 16.43 -1.43
CA LEU A 78 -4.75 16.30 -2.88
C LEU A 78 -5.94 15.43 -3.28
N ALA A 79 -6.20 14.34 -2.54
CA ALA A 79 -7.35 13.47 -2.77
C ALA A 79 -8.69 14.18 -2.55
N GLN A 80 -8.75 15.04 -1.54
CA GLN A 80 -9.97 15.76 -1.17
C GLN A 80 -10.10 17.15 -1.84
N GLY A 81 -9.06 17.59 -2.57
CA GLY A 81 -9.02 18.93 -3.16
C GLY A 81 -8.80 20.06 -2.15
N THR A 82 -8.40 19.76 -0.91
CA THR A 82 -8.13 20.76 0.13
C THR A 82 -6.72 21.35 0.06
N LYS A 83 -5.85 20.75 -0.75
CA LYS A 83 -4.52 21.26 -1.09
C LYS A 83 -4.51 21.78 -2.51
N ASP A 84 -4.03 23.00 -2.67
CA ASP A 84 -3.82 23.61 -3.97
C ASP A 84 -2.70 22.94 -4.75
N TRP A 85 -2.85 22.90 -6.05
CA TRP A 85 -1.86 22.36 -6.97
C TRP A 85 -1.89 23.06 -8.32
N THR A 86 -0.85 22.93 -9.11
CA THR A 86 -0.75 23.47 -10.46
C THR A 86 -0.92 22.35 -11.48
N ASN A 87 -1.78 22.55 -12.46
CA ASN A 87 -1.95 21.58 -13.53
C ASN A 87 -0.72 21.61 -14.45
N PRO A 88 0.02 20.51 -14.62
CA PRO A 88 1.27 20.50 -15.38
C PRO A 88 1.11 20.72 -16.88
N ILE A 89 -0.10 20.60 -17.42
CA ILE A 89 -0.37 20.80 -18.85
C ILE A 89 -0.84 22.24 -19.12
N SER A 90 -1.79 22.75 -18.34
CA SER A 90 -2.39 24.08 -18.57
C SER A 90 -1.73 25.18 -17.74
N HIS A 91 -0.83 24.85 -16.82
CA HIS A 91 -0.20 25.73 -15.83
C HIS A 91 -1.19 26.49 -14.94
N ALA A 92 -2.46 26.11 -14.96
CA ALA A 92 -3.50 26.73 -14.15
C ALA A 92 -3.41 26.22 -12.70
N LYS A 93 -3.48 27.16 -11.75
CA LYS A 93 -3.66 26.81 -10.34
C LYS A 93 -5.03 26.22 -10.10
N LYS A 94 -5.11 25.16 -9.33
CA LYS A 94 -6.32 24.44 -8.95
C LYS A 94 -6.58 24.61 -7.47
N HIS A 95 -7.75 25.13 -7.14
CA HIS A 95 -8.23 25.36 -5.77
C HIS A 95 -9.52 24.57 -5.57
N GLY A 96 -9.63 23.82 -4.49
CA GLY A 96 -10.83 23.03 -4.20
C GLY A 96 -11.08 21.86 -5.17
N VAL A 97 -10.06 21.41 -5.92
CA VAL A 97 -10.18 20.37 -6.94
C VAL A 97 -9.34 19.16 -6.56
N PRO A 98 -9.96 17.97 -6.41
CA PRO A 98 -9.22 16.71 -6.23
C PRO A 98 -8.23 16.49 -7.39
N LEU A 99 -6.95 16.26 -7.04
CA LEU A 99 -5.91 16.08 -8.05
C LEU A 99 -5.98 14.71 -8.72
N TYR A 100 -6.29 13.67 -7.93
CA TYR A 100 -6.17 12.29 -8.40
C TYR A 100 -7.30 11.85 -9.31
N ASP A 101 -8.44 12.54 -9.29
CA ASP A 101 -9.59 12.21 -10.12
C ASP A 101 -9.26 12.34 -11.62
N GLY A 102 -9.38 11.22 -12.33
CA GLY A 102 -9.05 11.14 -13.74
C GLY A 102 -7.58 10.82 -14.06
N THR A 103 -6.67 10.83 -13.09
CA THR A 103 -5.28 10.41 -13.31
C THR A 103 -5.20 8.90 -13.58
N ILE A 104 -4.06 8.46 -14.12
CA ILE A 104 -3.87 7.07 -14.54
C ILE A 104 -2.65 6.45 -13.84
N PHE A 105 -2.63 5.13 -13.77
CA PHE A 105 -1.38 4.42 -13.55
C PHE A 105 -0.61 4.42 -14.88
N HIS A 106 0.34 5.35 -14.99
CA HIS A 106 1.07 5.62 -16.23
C HIS A 106 2.32 4.76 -16.40
N ARG A 107 2.76 4.06 -15.34
CA ARG A 107 3.90 3.13 -15.38
C ARG A 107 3.58 1.90 -14.56
N VAL A 108 3.70 0.71 -15.18
CA VAL A 108 3.42 -0.58 -14.54
C VAL A 108 4.52 -1.57 -14.86
N ILE A 109 5.09 -2.20 -13.84
CA ILE A 109 6.20 -3.14 -14.00
C ILE A 109 5.90 -4.40 -13.17
N PRO A 110 5.77 -5.57 -13.81
CA PRO A 110 5.63 -6.85 -13.11
C PRO A 110 6.80 -7.08 -12.16
N ASP A 111 6.51 -7.75 -11.05
CA ASP A 111 7.47 -8.08 -9.99
C ASP A 111 8.17 -6.84 -9.39
N PHE A 112 7.52 -5.66 -9.54
CA PHE A 112 8.00 -4.42 -8.96
C PHE A 112 6.83 -3.57 -8.40
N MET A 113 6.18 -2.75 -9.25
CA MET A 113 5.17 -1.78 -8.76
C MET A 113 4.24 -1.27 -9.87
N ILE A 114 3.17 -0.59 -9.46
CA ILE A 114 2.36 0.29 -10.31
C ILE A 114 2.52 1.73 -9.82
N GLN A 115 2.71 2.70 -10.73
CA GLN A 115 2.93 4.12 -10.43
C GLN A 115 1.87 4.99 -11.10
N GLY A 116 1.33 5.92 -10.34
CA GLY A 116 0.30 6.87 -10.77
C GLY A 116 0.37 8.20 -10.05
N GLY A 117 -0.73 9.00 -10.13
CA GLY A 117 -0.84 10.27 -9.42
C GLY A 117 -0.20 11.47 -10.13
N ASP A 118 0.16 11.32 -11.42
CA ASP A 118 0.57 12.42 -12.29
C ASP A 118 -0.63 12.92 -13.10
N PRO A 119 -1.06 14.20 -12.94
CA PRO A 119 -2.14 14.77 -13.75
C PRO A 119 -1.82 14.85 -15.26
N ALA A 120 -0.52 14.87 -15.64
CA ALA A 120 -0.13 14.81 -17.04
C ALA A 120 -0.12 13.36 -17.58
N GLY A 121 -0.05 12.35 -16.72
CA GLY A 121 0.01 10.95 -17.12
C GLY A 121 1.29 10.57 -17.89
N THR A 122 2.37 11.30 -17.67
CA THR A 122 3.68 11.14 -18.32
C THR A 122 4.77 10.64 -17.37
N GLY A 123 4.57 10.83 -16.06
CA GLY A 123 5.56 10.58 -15.03
C GLY A 123 6.49 11.76 -14.74
N SER A 124 6.35 12.87 -15.48
CA SER A 124 7.17 14.09 -15.32
C SER A 124 6.37 15.35 -15.02
N GLY A 125 5.08 15.20 -14.66
CA GLY A 125 4.22 16.34 -14.36
C GLY A 125 4.64 17.04 -13.05
N ASP A 126 4.88 18.34 -13.13
CA ASP A 126 5.13 19.21 -11.99
C ASP A 126 3.79 19.79 -11.47
N VAL A 127 3.51 19.57 -10.22
CA VAL A 127 2.28 20.02 -9.55
C VAL A 127 2.46 21.33 -8.77
N GLY A 128 3.63 21.97 -8.91
CA GLY A 128 3.96 23.29 -8.33
C GLY A 128 4.41 23.27 -6.88
N PHE A 129 4.74 22.10 -6.35
CA PHE A 129 5.35 21.95 -5.01
C PHE A 129 6.12 20.63 -4.89
N GLU A 130 7.08 20.63 -3.97
CA GLU A 130 7.82 19.46 -3.54
C GLU A 130 7.94 19.42 -2.03
N PHE A 131 8.23 18.24 -1.46
CA PHE A 131 8.51 18.07 -0.05
C PHE A 131 9.59 17.00 0.20
N LYS A 132 10.24 17.09 1.37
CA LYS A 132 11.37 16.23 1.76
C LYS A 132 10.89 14.79 2.01
N ASN A 133 11.81 13.84 1.85
CA ASN A 133 11.54 12.44 2.19
C ASN A 133 11.30 12.28 3.70
N GLU A 134 10.29 11.51 4.04
CA GLU A 134 10.04 11.00 5.38
C GLU A 134 10.38 9.51 5.40
N THR A 135 11.59 9.20 5.85
CA THR A 135 12.06 7.81 5.92
C THR A 135 12.09 7.32 7.37
N SER A 136 11.76 6.06 7.58
CA SER A 136 11.74 5.44 8.90
C SER A 136 12.69 4.25 8.94
N PRO A 137 13.49 4.07 10.00
CA PRO A 137 14.34 2.89 10.16
C PRO A 137 13.54 1.61 10.40
N THR A 138 12.30 1.73 10.89
CA THR A 138 11.43 0.60 11.21
C THR A 138 10.48 0.23 10.08
N MET A 139 10.19 1.16 9.16
CA MET A 139 9.28 0.91 8.05
C MET A 139 10.06 0.57 6.77
N LYS A 140 9.85 -0.62 6.26
CA LYS A 140 10.63 -1.22 5.16
C LYS A 140 9.72 -1.65 4.02
N PHE A 141 10.28 -1.73 2.81
CA PHE A 141 9.66 -2.38 1.64
C PHE A 141 9.85 -3.90 1.71
N ASP A 142 9.45 -4.51 2.82
CA ASP A 142 9.65 -5.92 3.19
C ASP A 142 8.50 -6.85 2.75
N ARG A 143 7.46 -6.29 2.17
CA ARG A 143 6.26 -7.01 1.71
C ARG A 143 5.57 -6.30 0.55
N PRO A 144 4.69 -6.98 -0.20
CA PRO A 144 3.86 -6.36 -1.23
C PRO A 144 2.87 -5.34 -0.63
N GLY A 145 2.31 -4.48 -1.50
CA GLY A 145 1.28 -3.52 -1.13
C GLY A 145 1.79 -2.28 -0.38
N ARG A 146 3.11 -2.03 -0.35
CA ARG A 146 3.65 -0.80 0.22
C ARG A 146 3.29 0.38 -0.67
N LEU A 147 2.64 1.38 -0.08
CA LEU A 147 2.25 2.63 -0.73
C LEU A 147 3.27 3.71 -0.37
N ALA A 148 3.92 4.28 -1.39
CA ALA A 148 4.99 5.25 -1.22
C ALA A 148 4.98 6.34 -2.31
N TYR A 149 5.59 7.50 -2.03
CA TYR A 149 5.79 8.54 -3.03
C TYR A 149 6.88 8.17 -4.02
N ALA A 150 6.62 8.42 -5.30
CA ALA A 150 7.65 8.45 -6.33
C ALA A 150 8.39 9.79 -6.27
N ASN A 151 9.70 9.77 -6.49
CA ASN A 151 10.54 10.96 -6.53
C ASN A 151 11.66 10.81 -7.57
N ALA A 152 12.28 11.93 -7.94
CA ALA A 152 13.45 12.03 -8.83
C ALA A 152 14.77 12.21 -8.05
N GLY A 153 14.76 11.93 -6.76
CA GLY A 153 15.86 12.10 -5.82
C GLY A 153 15.37 12.63 -4.48
N PRO A 154 16.24 12.75 -3.48
CA PRO A 154 15.87 13.23 -2.16
C PRO A 154 15.20 14.61 -2.20
N GLY A 155 14.00 14.73 -1.60
CA GLY A 155 13.30 16.00 -1.46
C GLY A 155 12.41 16.40 -2.64
N THR A 156 12.23 15.55 -3.65
CA THR A 156 11.42 15.84 -4.84
C THR A 156 10.08 15.08 -4.84
N ASN A 157 9.52 14.80 -3.66
CA ASN A 157 8.20 14.22 -3.57
C ASN A 157 7.12 15.25 -3.97
N GLY A 158 6.23 14.90 -4.88
CA GLY A 158 5.12 15.76 -5.33
C GLY A 158 3.76 15.10 -5.09
N SER A 159 3.07 14.76 -6.18
CA SER A 159 1.78 14.04 -6.14
C SER A 159 1.89 12.57 -6.54
N GLN A 160 2.96 12.17 -7.24
CA GLN A 160 3.08 10.82 -7.78
C GLN A 160 3.35 9.82 -6.66
N PHE A 161 2.69 8.66 -6.75
CA PHE A 161 2.85 7.56 -5.81
C PHE A 161 2.95 6.22 -6.54
N PHE A 162 3.46 5.22 -5.84
CA PHE A 162 3.49 3.85 -6.34
C PHE A 162 3.02 2.87 -5.27
N ILE A 163 2.55 1.70 -5.73
CA ILE A 163 2.17 0.57 -4.87
C ILE A 163 3.00 -0.62 -5.30
N THR A 164 3.76 -1.21 -4.37
CA THR A 164 4.61 -2.37 -4.68
C THR A 164 3.79 -3.63 -4.90
N GLU A 165 4.16 -4.41 -5.90
CA GLU A 165 3.59 -5.73 -6.14
C GLU A 165 4.24 -6.82 -5.28
N VAL A 166 5.52 -6.64 -4.98
CA VAL A 166 6.36 -7.56 -4.20
C VAL A 166 7.14 -6.81 -3.12
N ALA A 167 7.79 -7.53 -2.22
CA ALA A 167 8.82 -6.94 -1.37
C ALA A 167 9.98 -6.42 -2.22
N TYR A 168 10.46 -5.18 -1.94
CA TYR A 168 11.54 -4.57 -2.73
C TYR A 168 12.51 -3.79 -1.83
N PRO A 169 13.38 -4.48 -1.08
CA PRO A 169 14.23 -3.86 -0.05
C PRO A 169 15.20 -2.79 -0.54
N SER A 170 15.56 -2.77 -1.82
CA SER A 170 16.43 -1.74 -2.39
C SER A 170 15.83 -0.33 -2.37
N LEU A 171 14.50 -0.21 -2.16
CA LEU A 171 13.82 1.08 -2.00
C LEU A 171 13.96 1.67 -0.59
N ASN A 172 14.46 0.91 0.38
CA ASN A 172 14.57 1.36 1.77
C ASN A 172 15.45 2.61 1.88
N GLY A 173 14.94 3.60 2.62
CA GLY A 173 15.65 4.87 2.86
C GLY A 173 15.60 5.87 1.70
N GLY A 174 15.17 5.47 0.49
CA GLY A 174 15.07 6.36 -0.68
C GLY A 174 13.70 7.01 -0.87
N TYR A 175 12.66 6.45 -0.29
CA TYR A 175 11.27 6.84 -0.58
C TYR A 175 10.45 7.05 0.69
N THR A 176 9.49 7.97 0.63
CA THR A 176 8.51 8.20 1.70
C THR A 176 7.44 7.12 1.63
N LEU A 177 7.55 6.10 2.50
CA LEU A 177 6.55 5.05 2.65
C LEU A 177 5.47 5.57 3.61
N PHE A 178 4.24 5.73 3.11
CA PHE A 178 3.16 6.35 3.87
C PHE A 178 1.90 5.50 4.02
N GLY A 179 1.91 4.25 3.51
CA GLY A 179 0.75 3.36 3.66
C GLY A 179 1.03 1.90 3.33
N GLN A 180 0.01 1.06 3.59
CA GLN A 180 -0.04 -0.36 3.28
C GLN A 180 -1.42 -0.72 2.76
N CYS A 181 -1.46 -1.35 1.60
CA CYS A 181 -2.69 -1.87 1.01
C CYS A 181 -3.01 -3.28 1.51
N ASP A 182 -4.30 -3.64 1.53
CA ASP A 182 -4.78 -4.95 1.95
C ASP A 182 -4.56 -6.03 0.88
N GLU A 183 -4.75 -7.30 1.24
CA GLU A 183 -4.52 -8.44 0.34
C GLU A 183 -5.37 -8.42 -0.93
N PRO A 184 -6.68 -8.07 -0.92
CA PRO A 184 -7.45 -7.93 -2.14
C PRO A 184 -6.88 -6.86 -3.08
N SER A 185 -6.39 -5.75 -2.52
CA SER A 185 -5.75 -4.69 -3.29
C SER A 185 -4.42 -5.12 -3.88
N ILE A 186 -3.61 -5.89 -3.14
CA ILE A 186 -2.36 -6.47 -3.65
C ILE A 186 -2.62 -7.40 -4.84
N ALA A 187 -3.68 -8.19 -4.78
CA ALA A 187 -4.09 -9.04 -5.92
C ALA A 187 -4.45 -8.20 -7.16
N LEU A 188 -5.15 -7.06 -6.97
CA LEU A 188 -5.46 -6.13 -8.05
C LEU A 188 -4.20 -5.41 -8.57
N VAL A 189 -3.30 -4.97 -7.70
CA VAL A 189 -2.00 -4.39 -8.08
C VAL A 189 -1.24 -5.36 -8.99
N LYS A 190 -1.20 -6.64 -8.64
CA LYS A 190 -0.57 -7.70 -9.43
C LYS A 190 -1.19 -7.84 -10.83
N GLN A 191 -2.51 -7.73 -10.93
CA GLN A 191 -3.20 -7.77 -12.24
C GLN A 191 -2.83 -6.54 -13.08
N ILE A 192 -2.84 -5.34 -12.49
CA ILE A 192 -2.51 -4.09 -13.18
C ILE A 192 -1.04 -4.08 -13.61
N ALA A 193 -0.12 -4.53 -12.77
CA ALA A 193 1.32 -4.58 -13.08
C ALA A 193 1.65 -5.45 -14.30
N ARG A 194 0.79 -6.45 -14.61
CA ARG A 194 0.95 -7.39 -15.73
C ARG A 194 0.17 -7.01 -16.98
N MET A 195 -0.43 -5.83 -17.03
CA MET A 195 -1.10 -5.35 -18.24
C MET A 195 -0.09 -5.15 -19.37
N GLY A 196 -0.54 -5.34 -20.61
CA GLY A 196 0.28 -5.07 -21.79
C GLY A 196 0.72 -3.60 -21.80
N ARG A 197 2.03 -3.37 -21.97
CA ARG A 197 2.69 -2.06 -21.88
C ARG A 197 3.69 -1.85 -23.00
N ASP A 198 4.04 -0.58 -23.24
CA ASP A 198 5.08 -0.20 -24.20
C ASP A 198 6.50 -0.33 -23.61
N ALA A 199 7.51 0.07 -24.37
CA ALA A 199 8.92 0.03 -23.98
C ALA A 199 9.25 0.98 -22.80
N ASN A 200 8.37 1.95 -22.49
CA ASN A 200 8.50 2.88 -21.37
C ASN A 200 7.66 2.45 -20.16
N ASP A 201 7.21 1.19 -20.14
CA ASP A 201 6.34 0.61 -19.11
C ASP A 201 4.95 1.27 -19.00
N LYS A 202 4.51 2.04 -20.00
CA LYS A 202 3.19 2.65 -20.02
C LYS A 202 2.16 1.65 -20.54
N PRO A 203 1.09 1.38 -19.78
CA PRO A 203 0.05 0.45 -20.23
C PRO A 203 -0.62 0.92 -21.51
N TYR A 204 -0.86 0.02 -22.48
CA TYR A 204 -1.66 0.33 -23.68
C TYR A 204 -3.11 0.73 -23.35
N ARG A 205 -3.62 0.23 -22.22
CA ARG A 205 -4.94 0.56 -21.66
C ARG A 205 -4.80 0.95 -20.20
N PRO A 206 -4.39 2.19 -19.89
CA PRO A 206 -4.14 2.59 -18.52
C PRO A 206 -5.39 2.49 -17.64
N VAL A 207 -5.20 1.96 -16.43
CA VAL A 207 -6.23 2.01 -15.38
C VAL A 207 -6.31 3.44 -14.87
N LYS A 208 -7.54 3.99 -14.86
CA LYS A 208 -7.81 5.34 -14.38
C LYS A 208 -8.27 5.31 -12.93
N ILE A 209 -7.79 6.26 -12.14
CA ILE A 209 -8.33 6.57 -10.81
C ILE A 209 -9.59 7.41 -11.03
N THR A 210 -10.72 6.92 -10.56
CA THR A 210 -12.01 7.62 -10.68
C THR A 210 -12.24 8.56 -9.51
N HIS A 211 -11.90 8.13 -8.30
CA HIS A 211 -11.98 8.94 -7.09
C HIS A 211 -11.16 8.31 -5.95
N ILE A 212 -10.76 9.11 -4.95
CA ILE A 212 -10.16 8.61 -3.72
C ILE A 212 -10.99 9.06 -2.53
N VAL A 213 -11.55 8.08 -1.81
CA VAL A 213 -12.29 8.31 -0.57
C VAL A 213 -11.35 8.12 0.62
N ILE A 214 -11.29 9.13 1.50
CA ILE A 214 -10.55 9.03 2.75
C ILE A 214 -11.54 8.75 3.89
N SER A 215 -11.42 7.58 4.50
CA SER A 215 -12.20 7.16 5.66
C SER A 215 -11.40 7.42 6.93
N LYS A 216 -12.05 8.00 7.95
CA LYS A 216 -11.44 8.10 9.29
C LYS A 216 -11.26 6.68 9.84
N ALA A 217 -10.18 6.48 10.58
CA ALA A 217 -9.86 5.18 11.15
C ALA A 217 -11.02 4.63 12.01
N GLY A 218 -11.30 3.34 11.81
CA GLY A 218 -12.37 2.63 12.53
C GLY A 218 -13.73 2.56 11.82
N ALA A 219 -13.91 3.19 10.66
CA ALA A 219 -15.09 2.94 9.85
C ALA A 219 -14.93 1.60 9.10
N PRO A 220 -15.85 0.63 9.21
CA PRO A 220 -15.83 -0.56 8.37
C PRO A 220 -15.86 -0.15 6.91
N ALA A 221 -15.09 -0.83 6.06
CA ALA A 221 -15.20 -0.65 4.61
C ALA A 221 -16.67 -0.76 4.22
N ALA A 222 -17.23 0.29 3.60
CA ALA A 222 -18.62 0.29 3.17
C ALA A 222 -18.82 -0.93 2.26
N LYS A 223 -19.82 -1.77 2.58
CA LYS A 223 -20.22 -2.89 1.74
C LYS A 223 -20.42 -2.38 0.31
N PRO A 224 -19.98 -3.14 -0.72
CA PRO A 224 -20.16 -2.70 -2.09
C PRO A 224 -21.64 -2.44 -2.33
N SER A 225 -21.98 -1.19 -2.63
CA SER A 225 -23.28 -0.85 -3.20
C SER A 225 -23.36 -1.58 -4.54
N ALA A 226 -24.33 -2.47 -4.67
CA ALA A 226 -24.61 -3.14 -5.93
C ALA A 226 -24.93 -2.06 -6.97
N ALA A 227 -23.95 -1.73 -7.82
CA ALA A 227 -24.18 -0.91 -9.00
C ALA A 227 -25.18 -1.68 -9.85
N THR A 228 -26.39 -1.14 -9.96
CA THR A 228 -27.44 -1.59 -10.86
C THR A 228 -26.85 -1.64 -12.27
N ALA A 229 -26.62 -2.84 -12.77
CA ALA A 229 -26.19 -3.06 -14.13
C ALA A 229 -27.27 -2.51 -15.08
N ALA A 230 -27.03 -1.34 -15.65
CA ALA A 230 -27.82 -0.82 -16.74
C ALA A 230 -27.67 -1.77 -17.94
N LYS A 231 -28.75 -2.47 -18.25
CA LYS A 231 -28.88 -3.39 -19.38
C LYS A 231 -28.63 -2.59 -20.68
N PRO A 232 -27.72 -3.02 -21.58
CA PRO A 232 -27.51 -2.33 -22.84
C PRO A 232 -28.81 -2.40 -23.68
N ALA A 233 -29.32 -1.24 -24.06
CA ALA A 233 -30.40 -1.19 -25.02
C ALA A 233 -29.90 -1.67 -26.39
N VAL A 234 -30.44 -2.79 -26.85
CA VAL A 234 -30.21 -3.31 -28.20
C VAL A 234 -30.89 -2.40 -29.21
N LYS A 235 -30.10 -1.62 -29.96
CA LYS A 235 -30.58 -0.87 -31.10
C LYS A 235 -30.93 -1.84 -32.22
N LYS A 236 -32.23 -1.91 -32.57
CA LYS A 236 -32.80 -2.66 -33.71
C LYS A 236 -32.17 -2.14 -35.01
N PRO A 237 -31.71 -3.00 -35.92
CA PRO A 237 -31.20 -2.55 -37.22
C PRO A 237 -32.33 -1.91 -38.07
N ALA A 238 -32.03 -0.77 -38.66
CA ALA A 238 -32.93 -0.14 -39.65
C ALA A 238 -32.90 -0.95 -40.96
N ALA A 239 -34.07 -1.14 -41.58
CA ALA A 239 -34.25 -1.79 -42.87
C ALA A 239 -33.63 -0.97 -44.02
N PRO A 240 -33.14 -1.61 -45.10
CA PRO A 240 -32.53 -0.90 -46.23
C PRO A 240 -33.61 -0.16 -47.05
N ALA A 241 -33.32 1.11 -47.39
CA ALA A 241 -34.15 1.89 -48.27
C ALA A 241 -34.00 1.37 -49.72
N THR A 242 -35.12 1.10 -50.35
CA THR A 242 -35.26 0.78 -51.77
C THR A 242 -34.95 2.00 -52.61
N ALA A 243 -34.09 1.87 -53.64
CA ALA A 243 -33.80 2.88 -54.63
C ALA A 243 -34.95 3.01 -55.64
N PRO A 244 -35.31 4.22 -56.11
CA PRO A 244 -36.24 4.38 -57.22
C PRO A 244 -35.56 4.19 -58.57
N LYS A 245 -36.38 3.71 -59.51
CA LYS A 245 -36.04 3.52 -60.94
C LYS A 245 -35.68 4.81 -61.63
#